data_c6537681be0daf4daf285cc947e60958
#
_entry.id   c6537681be0daf4daf285cc947e60958
#
_cell.length_a   1.000
_cell.length_b   1.000
_cell.length_c   1.000
_cell.angle_alpha   90.00
_cell.angle_beta   90.00
_cell.angle_gamma   90.00
#
_symmetry.space_group_name_H-M   'P 1'
#
loop_
_entity.id
_entity.type
_entity.pdbx_description
1 polymer ?
#
loop_
_entity_poly.entity_id
_entity_poly.type
_entity_poly.pdbx_seq_one_letter_code
_entity_poly.pdbx_strand_id
1 'polypeptide(L)'
;MAERFNFQRVIANMDRAKTTLPKVLANETKNYFVGEFNTQQWDGKRWLDPKRKQKTTGSSRNQSATLVQSGTLRRAVIGSLQEADFKRIHFEVKDVVYAKVHNEGLRAGRGLGFQMPKRQFMGQTRKLGEIQRRVIDKTIDKIWQG
;
A
#
# COMPACT_ATOMS: atom_id res chain seq x y z
N MET A 1 10.19 -4.40 45.74
CA MET A 1 9.65 -3.01 45.75
C MET A 1 8.78 -2.85 44.52
N ALA A 2 7.56 -2.38 44.67
CA ALA A 2 6.74 -2.03 43.54
C ALA A 2 7.36 -0.80 42.85
N GLU A 3 7.71 -0.89 41.57
CA GLU A 3 8.15 0.27 40.80
C GLU A 3 7.01 1.28 40.79
N ARG A 4 7.28 2.51 41.22
CA ARG A 4 6.30 3.57 41.16
C ARG A 4 6.00 3.89 39.69
N PHE A 5 4.76 3.83 39.30
CA PHE A 5 4.29 4.19 37.97
C PHE A 5 4.73 5.62 37.64
N ASN A 6 5.47 5.77 36.52
CA ASN A 6 6.07 7.05 36.14
C ASN A 6 5.25 7.73 35.05
N PHE A 7 4.32 8.60 35.45
CA PHE A 7 3.47 9.37 34.53
C PHE A 7 4.26 10.23 33.54
N GLN A 8 5.36 10.85 33.98
CA GLN A 8 6.16 11.70 33.09
C GLN A 8 6.77 10.88 31.94
N ARG A 9 7.21 9.68 32.22
CA ARG A 9 7.73 8.77 31.21
C ARG A 9 6.65 8.34 30.22
N VAL A 10 5.45 8.04 30.69
CA VAL A 10 4.31 7.72 29.84
C VAL A 10 3.96 8.89 28.93
N ILE A 11 3.90 10.12 29.45
CA ILE A 11 3.64 11.31 28.63
C ILE A 11 4.72 11.49 27.56
N ALA A 12 6.00 11.37 27.91
CA ALA A 12 7.10 11.47 26.95
C ALA A 12 7.03 10.38 25.86
N ASN A 13 6.64 9.15 26.24
CA ASN A 13 6.43 8.06 25.29
C ASN A 13 5.23 8.32 24.36
N MET A 14 4.14 8.89 24.87
CA MET A 14 2.99 9.30 24.06
C MET A 14 3.38 10.37 23.04
N ASP A 15 4.12 11.39 23.44
CA ASP A 15 4.56 12.47 22.53
C ASP A 15 5.48 11.92 21.43
N ARG A 16 6.38 11.00 21.78
CA ARG A 16 7.19 10.29 20.81
C ARG A 16 6.34 9.45 19.86
N ALA A 17 5.36 8.73 20.38
CA ALA A 17 4.46 7.90 19.58
C ALA A 17 3.64 8.71 18.58
N LYS A 18 3.17 9.91 18.93
CA LYS A 18 2.45 10.81 18.00
C LYS A 18 3.28 11.12 16.75
N THR A 19 4.59 11.18 16.86
CA THR A 19 5.50 11.48 15.74
C THR A 19 5.92 10.22 14.99
N THR A 20 6.14 9.11 15.68
CA THR A 20 6.72 7.89 15.11
C THR A 20 5.68 6.95 14.55
N LEU A 21 4.54 6.79 15.22
CA LEU A 21 3.48 5.86 14.82
C LEU A 21 2.96 6.10 13.39
N PRO A 22 2.64 7.34 12.97
CA PRO A 22 2.17 7.58 11.60
C PRO A 22 3.19 7.14 10.54
N LYS A 23 4.48 7.38 10.80
CA LYS A 23 5.57 6.98 9.89
C LYS A 23 5.69 5.47 9.76
N VAL A 24 5.58 4.75 10.88
CA VAL A 24 5.60 3.28 10.89
C VAL A 24 4.37 2.73 10.15
N LEU A 25 3.18 3.24 10.43
CA LEU A 25 1.94 2.84 9.75
C LEU A 25 2.01 3.11 8.24
N ALA A 26 2.54 4.28 7.84
CA ALA A 26 2.73 4.61 6.42
C ALA A 26 3.70 3.64 5.75
N ASN A 27 4.79 3.28 6.42
CA ASN A 27 5.77 2.33 5.88
C ASN A 27 5.18 0.92 5.73
N GLU A 28 4.46 0.43 6.72
CA GLU A 28 3.77 -0.87 6.64
C GLU A 28 2.71 -0.89 5.53
N THR A 29 1.94 0.19 5.40
CA THR A 29 0.95 0.33 4.33
C THR A 29 1.60 0.32 2.95
N LYS A 30 2.69 1.06 2.77
CA LYS A 30 3.46 1.07 1.53
C LYS A 30 4.02 -0.33 1.21
N ASN A 31 4.60 -1.01 2.20
CA ASN A 31 5.13 -2.36 2.03
C ASN A 31 4.04 -3.36 1.65
N TYR A 32 2.85 -3.21 2.21
CA TYR A 32 1.69 -4.00 1.81
C TYR A 32 1.35 -3.79 0.33
N PHE A 33 1.22 -2.55 -0.13
CA PHE A 33 0.92 -2.25 -1.53
C PHE A 33 1.99 -2.80 -2.49
N VAL A 34 3.26 -2.64 -2.15
CA VAL A 34 4.38 -3.18 -2.95
C VAL A 34 4.38 -4.71 -2.95
N GLY A 35 4.03 -5.33 -1.83
CA GLY A 35 3.90 -6.78 -1.70
C GLY A 35 2.85 -7.36 -2.66
N GLU A 36 1.73 -6.68 -2.87
CA GLU A 36 0.69 -7.11 -3.79
C GLU A 36 1.18 -7.16 -5.26
N PHE A 37 2.13 -6.30 -5.65
CA PHE A 37 2.80 -6.41 -6.95
C PHE A 37 3.65 -7.67 -7.07
N ASN A 38 4.33 -8.08 -6.00
CA ASN A 38 5.17 -9.28 -6.01
C ASN A 38 4.32 -10.55 -6.11
N THR A 39 3.17 -10.57 -5.44
CA THR A 39 2.24 -11.70 -5.43
C THR A 39 1.23 -11.66 -6.58
N GLN A 40 1.19 -10.57 -7.35
CA GLN A 40 0.27 -10.37 -8.50
C GLN A 40 -1.21 -10.52 -8.13
N GLN A 41 -1.59 -10.00 -6.96
CA GLN A 41 -2.91 -10.14 -6.40
C GLN A 41 -3.32 -8.86 -5.65
N TRP A 42 -4.58 -8.81 -5.23
CA TRP A 42 -5.09 -7.85 -4.27
C TRP A 42 -6.03 -8.54 -3.29
N ASP A 43 -5.73 -8.44 -2.01
CA ASP A 43 -6.52 -9.06 -0.93
C ASP A 43 -6.81 -10.55 -1.19
N GLY A 44 -5.80 -11.29 -1.63
CA GLY A 44 -5.89 -12.72 -1.95
C GLY A 44 -6.50 -13.06 -3.30
N LYS A 45 -6.98 -12.07 -4.08
CA LYS A 45 -7.52 -12.27 -5.42
C LYS A 45 -6.47 -11.96 -6.47
N ARG A 46 -6.06 -12.97 -7.24
CA ARG A 46 -5.10 -12.82 -8.32
C ARG A 46 -5.61 -11.88 -9.40
N TRP A 47 -4.74 -10.99 -9.90
CA TRP A 47 -5.05 -10.14 -11.03
C TRP A 47 -5.21 -10.95 -12.32
N LEU A 48 -6.18 -10.54 -13.15
CA LEU A 48 -6.35 -11.12 -14.47
C LEU A 48 -5.11 -10.83 -15.34
N ASP A 49 -4.60 -11.86 -15.97
CA ASP A 49 -3.48 -11.74 -16.90
C ASP A 49 -3.84 -10.82 -18.08
N PRO A 50 -2.91 -9.96 -18.51
CA PRO A 50 -3.13 -9.10 -19.66
C PRO A 50 -3.17 -9.93 -20.95
N LYS A 51 -3.93 -9.47 -21.96
CA LYS A 51 -4.06 -10.13 -23.27
C LYS A 51 -2.71 -10.45 -23.94
N ARG A 52 -1.65 -9.67 -23.65
CA ARG A 52 -0.31 -9.92 -24.18
C ARG A 52 0.29 -11.25 -23.72
N LYS A 53 -0.07 -11.74 -22.52
CA LYS A 53 0.38 -13.03 -22.00
C LYS A 53 -0.37 -14.21 -22.62
N GLN A 54 -1.51 -13.96 -23.22
CA GLN A 54 -2.32 -14.99 -23.87
C GLN A 54 -1.84 -15.32 -25.30
N LYS A 55 -0.94 -14.50 -25.86
CA LYS A 55 -0.35 -14.73 -27.18
C LYS A 55 0.88 -15.63 -27.03
N THR A 56 0.83 -16.82 -27.64
CA THR A 56 1.85 -17.87 -27.60
C THR A 56 3.14 -17.56 -28.37
N THR A 57 3.12 -16.57 -29.25
CA THR A 57 4.28 -16.08 -30.01
C THR A 57 4.83 -14.83 -29.33
N GLY A 58 5.86 -15.00 -28.47
CA GLY A 58 6.17 -13.84 -27.72
C GLY A 58 7.61 -13.51 -27.43
N SER A 59 7.92 -12.31 -27.68
CA SER A 59 8.99 -11.52 -27.06
C SER A 59 8.93 -11.65 -25.52
N SER A 60 10.09 -11.62 -24.86
CA SER A 60 10.20 -11.62 -23.39
C SER A 60 9.34 -10.56 -22.69
N ARG A 61 8.99 -9.47 -23.38
CA ARG A 61 8.05 -8.42 -22.88
C ARG A 61 6.64 -8.97 -22.62
N ASN A 62 6.20 -10.01 -23.33
CA ASN A 62 4.88 -10.62 -23.13
C ASN A 62 4.82 -11.45 -21.84
N GLN A 63 5.97 -11.86 -21.32
CA GLN A 63 6.12 -12.69 -20.11
C GLN A 63 6.21 -11.84 -18.81
N SER A 64 6.36 -10.53 -18.91
CA SER A 64 6.52 -9.68 -17.72
C SER A 64 5.29 -9.74 -16.81
N ALA A 65 5.52 -9.60 -15.51
CA ALA A 65 4.47 -9.58 -14.50
C ALA A 65 3.43 -8.49 -14.79
N THR A 66 2.19 -8.73 -14.40
CA THR A 66 1.07 -7.80 -14.60
C THR A 66 1.35 -6.50 -13.86
N LEU A 67 1.13 -5.35 -14.52
CA LEU A 67 1.40 -3.99 -14.04
C LEU A 67 2.88 -3.67 -13.72
N VAL A 68 3.83 -4.55 -14.06
CA VAL A 68 5.25 -4.38 -13.71
C VAL A 68 6.15 -4.28 -14.96
N GLN A 69 5.60 -4.23 -16.17
CA GLN A 69 6.38 -4.30 -17.42
C GLN A 69 7.54 -3.29 -17.49
N SER A 70 7.29 -2.01 -17.19
CA SER A 70 8.32 -0.96 -17.11
C SER A 70 8.77 -0.65 -15.68
N GLY A 71 8.07 -1.19 -14.69
CA GLY A 71 8.23 -0.85 -13.29
C GLY A 71 7.77 0.55 -12.89
N THR A 72 7.27 1.34 -13.83
CA THR A 72 6.85 2.75 -13.58
C THR A 72 5.77 2.84 -12.52
N LEU A 73 4.69 2.06 -12.64
CA LEU A 73 3.60 2.08 -11.67
C LEU A 73 4.08 1.62 -10.28
N ARG A 74 4.87 0.55 -10.22
CA ARG A 74 5.42 0.06 -8.94
C ARG A 74 6.30 1.12 -8.27
N ARG A 75 7.17 1.80 -9.02
CA ARG A 75 7.98 2.91 -8.48
C ARG A 75 7.11 4.08 -8.02
N ALA A 76 6.05 4.41 -8.76
CA ALA A 76 5.11 5.44 -8.38
C ALA A 76 4.36 5.11 -7.09
N VAL A 77 4.00 3.83 -6.85
CA VAL A 77 3.42 3.37 -5.58
C VAL A 77 4.42 3.47 -4.43
N ILE A 78 5.70 3.13 -4.66
CA ILE A 78 6.75 3.31 -3.65
C ILE A 78 6.88 4.78 -3.23
N GLY A 79 6.78 5.71 -4.17
CA GLY A 79 6.85 7.16 -3.94
C GLY A 79 5.50 7.83 -3.64
N SER A 80 4.42 7.08 -3.45
CA SER A 80 3.07 7.64 -3.36
C SER A 80 2.72 8.29 -2.02
N LEU A 81 3.53 8.11 -0.98
CA LEU A 81 3.30 8.74 0.32
C LEU A 81 3.45 10.26 0.21
N GLN A 82 2.37 10.99 0.47
CA GLN A 82 2.34 12.45 0.46
C GLN A 82 2.42 13.03 1.87
N GLU A 83 1.76 12.40 2.83
CA GLU A 83 1.64 12.88 4.19
C GLU A 83 1.56 11.70 5.18
N ALA A 84 2.25 11.83 6.31
CA ALA A 84 2.18 10.87 7.41
C ALA A 84 2.33 11.61 8.73
N ASP A 85 1.23 12.09 9.25
CA ASP A 85 1.13 12.71 10.56
C ASP A 85 0.02 12.05 11.41
N PHE A 86 -0.15 12.50 12.64
CA PHE A 86 -1.12 11.93 13.57
C PHE A 86 -2.58 12.16 13.15
N LYS A 87 -2.84 13.11 12.26
CA LYS A 87 -4.18 13.40 11.74
C LYS A 87 -4.49 12.60 10.50
N ARG A 88 -3.47 12.39 9.63
CA ARG A 88 -3.69 11.76 8.32
C ARG A 88 -2.44 11.05 7.80
N ILE A 89 -2.67 9.90 7.18
CA ILE A 89 -1.69 9.25 6.31
C ILE A 89 -2.31 9.23 4.91
N HIS A 90 -1.63 9.88 3.95
CA HIS A 90 -2.14 10.05 2.61
C HIS A 90 -1.18 9.49 1.56
N PHE A 91 -1.71 8.61 0.72
CA PHE A 91 -1.03 8.04 -0.44
C PHE A 91 -1.71 8.50 -1.73
N GLU A 92 -0.93 8.96 -2.69
CA GLU A 92 -1.41 9.36 -4.01
C GLU A 92 -0.37 9.03 -5.07
N VAL A 93 -0.79 8.28 -6.10
CA VAL A 93 0.05 8.03 -7.28
C VAL A 93 -0.14 9.19 -8.25
N LYS A 94 0.91 9.99 -8.41
CA LYS A 94 0.97 11.11 -9.36
C LYS A 94 1.68 10.67 -10.64
N ASP A 95 1.45 11.39 -11.73
CA ASP A 95 2.16 11.27 -13.01
C ASP A 95 2.06 9.90 -13.73
N VAL A 96 1.15 9.04 -13.28
CA VAL A 96 0.84 7.78 -13.96
C VAL A 96 -0.63 7.75 -14.36
N VAL A 97 -0.91 8.25 -15.56
CA VAL A 97 -2.28 8.46 -16.08
C VAL A 97 -3.15 7.19 -16.01
N TYR A 98 -2.56 6.03 -16.26
CA TYR A 98 -3.29 4.76 -16.26
C TYR A 98 -3.48 4.14 -14.85
N ALA A 99 -2.87 4.71 -13.80
CA ALA A 99 -2.94 4.15 -12.45
C ALA A 99 -4.38 4.01 -11.96
N LYS A 100 -5.17 5.08 -12.04
CA LYS A 100 -6.57 5.08 -11.63
C LYS A 100 -7.41 4.09 -12.43
N VAL A 101 -7.17 4.03 -13.75
CA VAL A 101 -7.89 3.12 -14.66
C VAL A 101 -7.72 1.66 -14.24
N HIS A 102 -6.50 1.26 -13.89
CA HIS A 102 -6.22 -0.09 -13.42
C HIS A 102 -6.75 -0.35 -12.00
N ASN A 103 -6.54 0.61 -11.11
CA ASN A 103 -6.95 0.45 -9.71
C ASN A 103 -8.47 0.31 -9.55
N GLU A 104 -9.23 1.05 -10.34
CA GLU A 104 -10.69 1.10 -10.25
C GLU A 104 -11.40 0.28 -11.34
N GLY A 105 -10.69 -0.14 -12.38
CA GLY A 105 -11.26 -0.86 -13.53
C GLY A 105 -12.14 0.05 -14.38
N LEU A 106 -11.62 1.22 -14.77
CA LEU A 106 -12.37 2.19 -15.57
C LEU A 106 -12.26 1.91 -17.07
N ARG A 107 -13.03 2.65 -17.85
CA ARG A 107 -12.91 2.62 -19.32
C ARG A 107 -11.64 3.30 -19.78
N ALA A 108 -10.98 2.73 -20.78
CA ALA A 108 -9.78 3.24 -21.40
C ALA A 108 -9.82 3.09 -22.91
N GLY A 109 -8.95 3.82 -23.62
CA GLY A 109 -8.86 3.81 -25.07
C GLY A 109 -9.57 5.00 -25.72
N ARG A 110 -9.38 5.13 -27.04
CA ARG A 110 -10.02 6.18 -27.87
C ARG A 110 -11.40 5.72 -28.36
N GLY A 111 -12.25 6.66 -28.72
CA GLY A 111 -13.60 6.40 -29.24
C GLY A 111 -14.48 5.75 -28.15
N LEU A 112 -15.16 4.66 -28.48
CA LEU A 112 -16.01 3.92 -27.52
C LEU A 112 -15.21 3.32 -26.35
N GLY A 113 -13.87 3.21 -26.50
CA GLY A 113 -12.99 2.62 -25.49
C GLY A 113 -13.32 1.17 -25.17
N PHE A 114 -12.69 0.63 -24.16
CA PHE A 114 -12.96 -0.70 -23.62
C PHE A 114 -12.92 -0.68 -22.09
N GLN A 115 -13.63 -1.59 -21.46
CA GLN A 115 -13.61 -1.75 -20.01
C GLN A 115 -12.30 -2.41 -19.60
N MET A 116 -11.51 -1.70 -18.81
CA MET A 116 -10.26 -2.24 -18.27
C MET A 116 -10.58 -3.22 -17.12
N PRO A 117 -10.00 -4.42 -17.08
CA PRO A 117 -10.12 -5.27 -15.91
C PRO A 117 -9.58 -4.57 -14.66
N LYS A 118 -10.34 -4.59 -13.57
CA LYS A 118 -9.90 -4.03 -12.30
C LYS A 118 -8.69 -4.82 -11.80
N ARG A 119 -7.59 -4.13 -11.58
CA ARG A 119 -6.36 -4.65 -10.97
C ARG A 119 -5.96 -3.69 -9.86
N GLN A 120 -6.69 -3.79 -8.76
CA GLN A 120 -6.46 -2.92 -7.61
C GLN A 120 -5.07 -3.20 -7.03
N PHE A 121 -4.36 -2.16 -6.65
CA PHE A 121 -3.03 -2.21 -6.05
C PHE A 121 -2.88 -1.25 -4.86
N MET A 122 -3.85 -0.40 -4.63
CA MET A 122 -3.93 0.51 -3.48
C MET A 122 -5.37 0.57 -2.97
N GLY A 123 -5.50 0.68 -1.67
CA GLY A 123 -6.78 0.77 -0.99
C GLY A 123 -6.76 0.09 0.37
N GLN A 124 -7.88 0.11 1.05
CA GLN A 124 -8.03 -0.54 2.35
C GLN A 124 -8.47 -1.99 2.17
N THR A 125 -7.87 -2.90 2.94
CA THR A 125 -8.29 -4.30 3.03
C THR A 125 -8.37 -4.74 4.48
N ARG A 126 -9.04 -5.84 4.75
CA ARG A 126 -9.09 -6.43 6.09
C ARG A 126 -7.67 -6.77 6.58
N LYS A 127 -6.87 -7.42 5.73
CA LYS A 127 -5.49 -7.81 6.05
C LYS A 127 -4.61 -6.61 6.38
N LEU A 128 -4.71 -5.53 5.59
CA LEU A 128 -4.00 -4.28 5.88
C LEU A 128 -4.45 -3.69 7.23
N GLY A 129 -5.74 -3.68 7.51
CA GLY A 129 -6.28 -3.22 8.79
C GLY A 129 -5.76 -4.04 9.98
N GLU A 130 -5.62 -5.35 9.84
CA GLU A 130 -5.03 -6.22 10.87
C GLU A 130 -3.54 -5.91 11.10
N ILE A 131 -2.78 -5.64 10.03
CA ILE A 131 -1.37 -5.20 10.13
C ILE A 131 -1.27 -3.86 10.87
N GLN A 132 -2.08 -2.88 10.47
CA GLN A 132 -2.12 -1.55 11.09
C GLN A 132 -2.49 -1.63 12.57
N ARG A 133 -3.51 -2.40 12.94
CA ARG A 133 -3.91 -2.62 14.34
C ARG A 133 -2.77 -3.20 15.15
N ARG A 134 -2.07 -4.21 14.65
CA ARG A 134 -0.92 -4.82 15.34
C ARG A 134 0.20 -3.83 15.63
N VAL A 135 0.45 -2.90 14.70
CA VAL A 135 1.43 -1.81 14.90
C VAL A 135 0.97 -0.86 15.99
N ILE A 136 -0.32 -0.50 16.00
CA ILE A 136 -0.91 0.38 17.01
C ILE A 136 -0.82 -0.27 18.38
N ASP A 137 -1.25 -1.53 18.51
CA ASP A 137 -1.22 -2.27 19.79
C ASP A 137 0.21 -2.34 20.37
N LYS A 138 1.19 -2.69 19.53
CA LYS A 138 2.60 -2.68 19.95
C LYS A 138 3.11 -1.31 20.39
N THR A 139 2.61 -0.25 19.79
CA THR A 139 2.97 1.11 20.18
C THR A 139 2.35 1.50 21.51
N ILE A 140 1.07 1.13 21.73
CA ILE A 140 0.37 1.32 23.00
C ILE A 140 1.10 0.58 24.11
N ASP A 141 1.45 -0.68 23.91
CA ASP A 141 2.20 -1.48 24.89
C ASP A 141 3.51 -0.79 25.28
N LYS A 142 4.27 -0.27 24.31
CA LYS A 142 5.51 0.48 24.58
C LYS A 142 5.31 1.78 25.36
N ILE A 143 4.17 2.43 25.18
CA ILE A 143 3.83 3.64 25.95
C ILE A 143 3.69 3.29 27.44
N TRP A 144 3.01 2.17 27.73
CA TRP A 144 2.71 1.76 29.12
C TRP A 144 3.85 1.00 29.81
N GLN A 145 4.72 0.33 29.07
CA GLN A 145 5.88 -0.41 29.62
C GLN A 145 7.02 0.53 30.09
N GLY A 146 6.82 1.77 30.04
CA GLY A 146 7.74 2.78 30.54
C GLY A 146 7.66 2.95 32.04
#